data_d9960005744ce638faf0fdc1b08f7201
#
_entry.id   d9960005744ce638faf0fdc1b08f7201
#
_cell.length_a   1.000
_cell.length_b   1.000
_cell.length_c   1.000
_cell.angle_alpha   90.00
_cell.angle_beta   90.00
_cell.angle_gamma   90.00
#
_symmetry.space_group_name_H-M   'P 1'
#
loop_
_entity.id
_entity.type
_entity.pdbx_description
1 polymer ?
#
loop_
_entity_poly.entity_id
_entity_poly.type
_entity_poly.pdbx_seq_one_letter_code
_entity_poly.pdbx_strand_id
1 'polypeptide(L)'
;ACSLLCAQFQHLGQGSGKGWWRRITANLDKFELGEAASSVYDFIWNTYCDWYIELAKPRLYSDANERDRRTVQYLLVTILRHMLELLHPFMPFVTEHIWQHLPHEGESIVIAKWPEALAFTNLTEAARQMEIMMDAIKGIRNMRAEMNVPLGKKAEVIVAPTDASIAEAVAEHSDYFVTLAWAEKVT
;
A
#
# COMPACT_ATOMS: atom_id res chain seq x y z
N ALA A 1 9.08 -9.98 -5.76
CA ALA A 1 8.13 -8.90 -6.07
C ALA A 1 6.80 -9.01 -5.28
N CYS A 2 6.17 -10.19 -5.14
CA CYS A 2 4.98 -10.35 -4.28
C CYS A 2 5.31 -10.08 -2.80
N SER A 3 6.51 -10.44 -2.36
CA SER A 3 7.00 -10.20 -1.01
C SER A 3 7.03 -8.71 -0.64
N LEU A 4 7.36 -7.81 -1.56
CA LEU A 4 7.40 -6.37 -1.33
C LEU A 4 6.01 -5.76 -1.12
N LEU A 5 5.02 -6.14 -1.93
CA LEU A 5 3.64 -5.68 -1.74
C LEU A 5 3.04 -6.22 -0.42
N CYS A 6 3.29 -7.49 -0.11
CA CYS A 6 2.91 -8.08 1.17
C CYS A 6 3.67 -7.43 2.34
N ALA A 7 4.96 -7.13 2.15
CA ALA A 7 5.81 -6.47 3.13
C ALA A 7 5.35 -5.05 3.41
N GLN A 8 4.96 -4.31 2.37
CA GLN A 8 4.40 -2.96 2.53
C GLN A 8 3.14 -2.99 3.39
N PHE A 9 2.24 -3.96 3.16
CA PHE A 9 1.06 -4.13 4.00
C PHE A 9 1.42 -4.47 5.46
N GLN A 10 2.45 -5.29 5.65
CA GLN A 10 2.91 -5.68 6.99
C GLN A 10 3.65 -4.54 7.70
N HIS A 11 4.47 -3.75 6.97
CA HIS A 11 5.23 -2.64 7.54
C HIS A 11 4.32 -1.51 8.02
N LEU A 12 3.27 -1.20 7.27
CA LEU A 12 2.22 -0.29 7.73
C LEU A 12 1.49 -0.83 8.97
N GLY A 13 1.62 -2.14 9.20
CA GLY A 13 1.26 -2.79 10.43
C GLY A 13 2.28 -2.71 11.56
N GLN A 14 3.55 -2.42 11.30
CA GLN A 14 4.64 -2.58 12.27
C GLN A 14 5.39 -1.29 12.65
N GLY A 15 5.18 -0.17 12.00
CA GLY A 15 5.72 1.13 12.43
C GLY A 15 5.30 1.44 13.85
N SER A 16 6.13 1.13 14.83
CA SER A 16 5.91 1.17 16.30
C SER A 16 5.33 -0.10 16.96
N GLY A 17 5.48 -1.31 16.37
CA GLY A 17 5.14 -2.57 17.04
C GLY A 17 3.65 -2.94 17.11
N LYS A 18 2.77 -2.12 16.54
CA LYS A 18 1.32 -2.39 16.53
C LYS A 18 0.76 -2.00 15.16
N GLY A 19 0.31 -2.96 14.36
CA GLY A 19 -0.28 -2.73 13.04
C GLY A 19 -1.36 -1.64 13.01
N TRP A 20 -1.51 -0.94 11.87
CA TRP A 20 -2.50 0.15 11.70
C TRP A 20 -3.91 -0.26 12.15
N TRP A 21 -4.35 -1.47 11.83
CA TRP A 21 -5.63 -2.03 12.25
C TRP A 21 -5.72 -2.23 13.78
N ARG A 22 -4.61 -2.61 14.48
CA ARG A 22 -4.57 -2.68 15.95
C ARG A 22 -4.70 -1.31 16.57
N ARG A 23 -4.09 -0.29 15.97
CA ARG A 23 -4.22 1.10 16.42
C ARG A 23 -5.66 1.57 16.29
N ILE A 24 -6.31 1.26 15.15
CA ILE A 24 -7.72 1.60 14.94
C ILE A 24 -8.59 0.91 15.98
N THR A 25 -8.44 -0.41 16.16
CA THR A 25 -9.18 -1.18 17.18
C THR A 25 -8.95 -0.62 18.58
N ALA A 26 -7.69 -0.34 18.96
CA ALA A 26 -7.37 0.22 20.26
C ALA A 26 -7.96 1.63 20.48
N ASN A 27 -8.07 2.45 19.45
CA ASN A 27 -8.72 3.75 19.52
C ASN A 27 -10.24 3.60 19.66
N LEU A 28 -10.84 2.64 18.94
CA LEU A 28 -12.26 2.33 19.10
C LEU A 28 -12.57 1.82 20.51
N ASP A 29 -11.75 0.93 21.07
CA ASP A 29 -11.90 0.42 22.44
C ASP A 29 -11.83 1.53 23.50
N LYS A 30 -11.12 2.61 23.20
CA LYS A 30 -11.01 3.80 24.06
C LYS A 30 -12.06 4.87 23.75
N PHE A 31 -12.95 4.64 22.79
CA PHE A 31 -13.89 5.62 22.28
C PHE A 31 -13.24 6.87 21.66
N GLU A 32 -11.99 6.75 21.20
CA GLU A 32 -11.26 7.79 20.46
C GLU A 32 -11.66 7.75 18.99
N LEU A 33 -12.94 8.01 18.70
CA LEU A 33 -13.55 7.78 17.38
C LEU A 33 -12.92 8.65 16.28
N GLY A 34 -12.55 9.88 16.59
CA GLY A 34 -11.90 10.79 15.66
C GLY A 34 -10.54 10.27 15.21
N GLU A 35 -9.72 9.79 16.14
CA GLU A 35 -8.40 9.21 15.86
C GLU A 35 -8.51 7.89 15.08
N ALA A 36 -9.52 7.08 15.40
CA ALA A 36 -9.79 5.86 14.66
C ALA A 36 -10.17 6.17 13.20
N ALA A 37 -11.12 7.07 12.98
CA ALA A 37 -11.56 7.48 11.64
C ALA A 37 -10.42 8.10 10.82
N SER A 38 -9.63 9.01 11.41
CA SER A 38 -8.46 9.62 10.77
C SER A 38 -7.43 8.56 10.36
N SER A 39 -7.16 7.58 11.23
CA SER A 39 -6.23 6.50 10.93
C SER A 39 -6.67 5.61 9.76
N VAL A 40 -7.98 5.35 9.63
CA VAL A 40 -8.53 4.61 8.47
C VAL A 40 -8.39 5.45 7.21
N TYR A 41 -8.76 6.73 7.27
CA TYR A 41 -8.68 7.66 6.15
C TYR A 41 -7.24 7.80 5.62
N ASP A 42 -6.29 8.03 6.51
CA ASP A 42 -4.87 8.15 6.16
C ASP A 42 -4.33 6.88 5.50
N PHE A 43 -4.73 5.72 5.99
CA PHE A 43 -4.33 4.46 5.37
C PHE A 43 -4.92 4.30 3.97
N ILE A 44 -6.21 4.60 3.78
CA ILE A 44 -6.86 4.50 2.47
C ILE A 44 -6.17 5.41 1.45
N TRP A 45 -6.00 6.69 1.77
CA TRP A 45 -5.46 7.66 0.81
C TRP A 45 -3.95 7.56 0.64
N ASN A 46 -3.20 7.69 1.74
CA ASN A 46 -1.75 7.85 1.69
C ASN A 46 -0.99 6.53 1.50
N THR A 47 -1.70 5.40 1.56
CA THR A 47 -1.07 4.09 1.45
C THR A 47 -1.70 3.23 0.38
N TYR A 48 -2.99 2.92 0.52
CA TYR A 48 -3.64 2.01 -0.41
C TYR A 48 -3.80 2.64 -1.80
N CYS A 49 -4.34 3.86 -1.89
CA CYS A 49 -4.56 4.53 -3.16
C CYS A 49 -3.26 5.03 -3.79
N ASP A 50 -2.42 5.74 -3.03
CA ASP A 50 -1.22 6.38 -3.57
C ASP A 50 -0.11 5.40 -3.93
N TRP A 51 -0.02 4.29 -3.20
CA TRP A 51 1.10 3.36 -3.40
C TRP A 51 0.64 1.98 -3.83
N TYR A 52 -0.24 1.34 -3.06
CA TYR A 52 -0.55 -0.06 -3.27
C TYR A 52 -1.17 -0.33 -4.63
N ILE A 53 -2.16 0.46 -5.01
CA ILE A 53 -2.82 0.36 -6.32
C ILE A 53 -1.82 0.67 -7.43
N GLU A 54 -1.03 1.73 -7.31
CA GLU A 54 -0.07 2.13 -8.34
C GLU A 54 1.02 1.08 -8.56
N LEU A 55 1.57 0.52 -7.49
CA LEU A 55 2.56 -0.55 -7.54
C LEU A 55 1.99 -1.88 -8.08
N ALA A 56 0.69 -2.09 -7.94
CA ALA A 56 0.00 -3.27 -8.45
C ALA A 56 -0.27 -3.20 -9.96
N LYS A 57 -0.44 -2.00 -10.54
CA LYS A 57 -0.83 -1.79 -11.95
C LYS A 57 0.04 -2.56 -12.96
N PRO A 58 1.39 -2.49 -12.93
CA PRO A 58 2.21 -3.20 -13.92
C PRO A 58 1.94 -4.71 -13.93
N ARG A 59 1.62 -5.28 -12.77
CA ARG A 59 1.37 -6.72 -12.60
C ARG A 59 -0.06 -7.09 -12.97
N LEU A 60 -1.02 -6.20 -12.72
CA LEU A 60 -2.43 -6.40 -13.09
C LEU A 60 -2.63 -6.39 -14.61
N TYR A 61 -1.88 -5.53 -15.32
CA TYR A 61 -1.97 -5.37 -16.77
C TYR A 61 -0.99 -6.23 -17.55
N SER A 62 -0.10 -6.97 -16.86
CA SER A 62 0.83 -7.88 -17.52
C SER A 62 0.15 -9.21 -17.85
N ASP A 63 0.25 -9.63 -19.10
CA ASP A 63 -0.19 -10.96 -19.54
C ASP A 63 0.88 -12.03 -19.33
N ALA A 64 2.08 -11.67 -18.89
CA ALA A 64 3.22 -12.56 -18.80
C ALA A 64 3.10 -13.61 -17.68
N ASN A 65 2.35 -13.34 -16.60
CA ASN A 65 2.22 -14.24 -15.46
C ASN A 65 0.84 -14.17 -14.79
N GLU A 66 -0.06 -15.06 -15.23
CA GLU A 66 -1.42 -15.13 -14.70
C GLU A 66 -1.47 -15.42 -13.19
N ARG A 67 -0.58 -16.26 -12.68
CA ARG A 67 -0.52 -16.57 -11.24
C ARG A 67 -0.16 -15.34 -10.42
N ASP A 68 0.77 -14.53 -10.89
CA ASP A 68 1.19 -13.30 -10.25
C ASP A 68 0.04 -12.28 -10.24
N ARG A 69 -0.65 -12.12 -11.37
CA ARG A 69 -1.83 -11.27 -11.51
C ARG A 69 -2.93 -11.67 -10.52
N ARG A 70 -3.28 -12.95 -10.46
CA ARG A 70 -4.28 -13.46 -9.50
C ARG A 70 -3.89 -13.22 -8.06
N THR A 71 -2.62 -13.37 -7.72
CA THR A 71 -2.12 -13.10 -6.36
C THR A 71 -2.29 -11.63 -6.00
N VAL A 72 -1.94 -10.72 -6.91
CA VAL A 72 -2.11 -9.27 -6.68
C VAL A 72 -3.58 -8.89 -6.57
N GLN A 73 -4.46 -9.45 -7.41
CA GLN A 73 -5.90 -9.23 -7.33
C GLN A 73 -6.45 -9.71 -5.97
N TYR A 74 -6.07 -10.89 -5.53
CA TYR A 74 -6.48 -11.43 -4.23
C TYR A 74 -6.04 -10.53 -3.08
N LEU A 75 -4.80 -10.05 -3.09
CA LEU A 75 -4.28 -9.16 -2.06
C LEU A 75 -5.03 -7.82 -2.05
N LEU A 76 -5.24 -7.20 -3.21
CA LEU A 76 -5.98 -5.94 -3.32
C LEU A 76 -7.40 -6.07 -2.76
N VAL A 77 -8.12 -7.12 -3.15
CA VAL A 77 -9.48 -7.37 -2.66
C VAL A 77 -9.50 -7.64 -1.16
N THR A 78 -8.56 -8.44 -0.66
CA THR A 78 -8.47 -8.76 0.78
C THR A 78 -8.22 -7.51 1.62
N ILE A 79 -7.29 -6.65 1.18
CA ILE A 79 -6.98 -5.40 1.87
C ILE A 79 -8.19 -4.45 1.82
N LEU A 80 -8.83 -4.33 0.66
CA LEU A 80 -10.02 -3.49 0.51
C LEU A 80 -11.14 -3.95 1.44
N ARG A 81 -11.38 -5.25 1.53
CA ARG A 81 -12.39 -5.81 2.46
C ARG A 81 -12.10 -5.40 3.90
N HIS A 82 -10.88 -5.58 4.38
CA HIS A 82 -10.49 -5.20 5.74
C HIS A 82 -10.63 -3.69 5.97
N MET A 83 -10.30 -2.86 4.97
CA MET A 83 -10.52 -1.42 5.07
C MET A 83 -12.02 -1.07 5.19
N LEU A 84 -12.88 -1.73 4.42
CA LEU A 84 -14.32 -1.53 4.50
C LEU A 84 -14.87 -1.96 5.85
N GLU A 85 -14.43 -3.10 6.39
CA GLU A 85 -14.80 -3.60 7.71
C GLU A 85 -14.43 -2.60 8.83
N LEU A 86 -13.23 -2.01 8.76
CA LEU A 86 -12.78 -0.99 9.72
C LEU A 86 -13.45 0.36 9.54
N LEU A 87 -13.85 0.71 8.31
CA LEU A 87 -14.54 1.96 7.99
C LEU A 87 -16.04 1.88 8.26
N HIS A 88 -16.60 0.68 8.29
CA HIS A 88 -18.05 0.47 8.40
C HIS A 88 -18.72 1.18 9.59
N PRO A 89 -18.13 1.21 10.79
CA PRO A 89 -18.72 1.95 11.93
C PRO A 89 -18.93 3.46 11.67
N PHE A 90 -18.17 4.03 10.75
CA PHE A 90 -18.22 5.47 10.40
C PHE A 90 -19.06 5.76 9.16
N MET A 91 -19.04 4.86 8.18
CA MET A 91 -19.66 5.05 6.88
C MET A 91 -20.44 3.79 6.43
N PRO A 92 -21.53 3.41 7.14
CA PRO A 92 -22.19 2.12 6.94
C PRO A 92 -22.75 1.92 5.53
N PHE A 93 -23.36 2.94 4.93
CA PHE A 93 -24.04 2.79 3.64
C PHE A 93 -23.06 2.59 2.48
N VAL A 94 -22.00 3.38 2.41
CA VAL A 94 -21.03 3.29 1.31
C VAL A 94 -20.21 2.01 1.41
N THR A 95 -19.83 1.60 2.63
CA THR A 95 -19.06 0.38 2.83
C THR A 95 -19.88 -0.87 2.52
N GLU A 96 -21.14 -0.91 2.90
CA GLU A 96 -22.07 -1.98 2.51
C GLU A 96 -22.22 -2.04 0.99
N HIS A 97 -22.44 -0.89 0.35
CA HIS A 97 -22.60 -0.86 -1.10
C HIS A 97 -21.39 -1.41 -1.84
N ILE A 98 -20.18 -1.01 -1.44
CA ILE A 98 -18.95 -1.53 -2.06
C ILE A 98 -18.75 -3.01 -1.72
N TRP A 99 -19.01 -3.42 -0.48
CA TRP A 99 -18.88 -4.81 -0.03
C TRP A 99 -19.70 -5.77 -0.88
N GLN A 100 -20.94 -5.42 -1.20
CA GLN A 100 -21.82 -6.24 -2.04
C GLN A 100 -21.30 -6.48 -3.47
N HIS A 101 -20.33 -5.67 -3.93
CA HIS A 101 -19.69 -5.83 -5.24
C HIS A 101 -18.35 -6.59 -5.19
N LEU A 102 -17.89 -6.97 -4.00
CA LEU A 102 -16.66 -7.72 -3.81
C LEU A 102 -16.96 -9.20 -3.52
N PRO A 103 -16.01 -10.12 -3.77
CA PRO A 103 -16.09 -11.48 -3.24
C PRO A 103 -16.12 -11.45 -1.70
N HIS A 104 -17.21 -11.88 -1.08
CA HIS A 104 -17.39 -11.87 0.36
C HIS A 104 -18.18 -13.09 0.85
N GLU A 105 -18.19 -13.30 2.17
CA GLU A 105 -19.02 -14.30 2.86
C GLU A 105 -20.07 -13.59 3.71
N GLY A 106 -21.27 -14.18 3.79
CA GLY A 106 -22.38 -13.61 4.54
C GLY A 106 -23.25 -12.65 3.72
N GLU A 107 -24.35 -12.21 4.31
CA GLU A 107 -25.36 -11.39 3.62
C GLU A 107 -25.03 -9.88 3.66
N SER A 108 -24.28 -9.44 4.65
CA SER A 108 -23.99 -8.01 4.88
C SER A 108 -22.70 -7.85 5.66
N ILE A 109 -21.97 -6.74 5.42
CA ILE A 109 -20.77 -6.36 6.18
C ILE A 109 -21.09 -6.14 7.66
N VAL A 110 -22.33 -5.76 8.01
CA VAL A 110 -22.77 -5.54 9.40
C VAL A 110 -22.55 -6.76 10.28
N ILE A 111 -22.72 -7.97 9.72
CA ILE A 111 -22.54 -9.24 10.43
C ILE A 111 -21.18 -9.88 10.16
N ALA A 112 -20.33 -9.23 9.38
CA ALA A 112 -18.97 -9.71 9.14
C ALA A 112 -18.14 -9.71 10.43
N LYS A 113 -17.18 -10.62 10.51
CA LYS A 113 -16.25 -10.63 11.64
C LYS A 113 -15.33 -9.42 11.57
N TRP A 114 -14.99 -8.89 12.75
CA TRP A 114 -13.97 -7.86 12.83
C TRP A 114 -12.64 -8.37 12.26
N PRO A 115 -11.94 -7.57 11.42
CA PRO A 115 -10.76 -8.04 10.71
C PRO A 115 -9.64 -8.44 11.68
N GLU A 116 -9.03 -9.58 11.42
CA GLU A 116 -7.87 -10.07 12.15
C GLU A 116 -6.58 -9.74 11.38
N ALA A 117 -5.45 -9.76 12.11
CA ALA A 117 -4.15 -9.55 11.49
C ALA A 117 -3.88 -10.57 10.40
N LEU A 118 -3.57 -10.11 9.21
CA LEU A 118 -3.01 -10.99 8.19
C LEU A 118 -1.61 -11.44 8.63
N ALA A 119 -1.44 -12.74 8.83
CA ALA A 119 -0.17 -13.32 9.24
C ALA A 119 0.75 -13.47 8.02
N PHE A 120 1.63 -12.49 7.83
CA PHE A 120 2.74 -12.61 6.90
C PHE A 120 4.03 -12.85 7.70
N THR A 121 4.80 -13.86 7.35
CA THR A 121 6.06 -14.18 8.02
C THR A 121 7.27 -13.70 7.21
N ASN A 122 8.31 -13.23 7.88
CA ASN A 122 9.64 -12.93 7.32
C ASN A 122 9.69 -11.83 6.24
N LEU A 123 8.89 -10.75 6.37
CA LEU A 123 8.89 -9.65 5.40
C LEU A 123 9.55 -8.35 5.91
N THR A 124 10.23 -8.38 7.07
CA THR A 124 10.79 -7.19 7.70
C THR A 124 11.81 -6.47 6.81
N GLU A 125 12.72 -7.22 6.16
CA GLU A 125 13.72 -6.63 5.26
C GLU A 125 13.06 -6.06 3.99
N ALA A 126 12.15 -6.80 3.37
CA ALA A 126 11.40 -6.32 2.22
C ALA A 126 10.57 -5.06 2.55
N ALA A 127 10.03 -4.98 3.76
CA ALA A 127 9.31 -3.80 4.25
C ALA A 127 10.24 -2.58 4.39
N ARG A 128 11.43 -2.77 4.97
CA ARG A 128 12.45 -1.73 5.08
C ARG A 128 12.91 -1.21 3.71
N GLN A 129 13.21 -2.13 2.78
CA GLN A 129 13.59 -1.78 1.42
C GLN A 129 12.49 -0.97 0.72
N MET A 130 11.22 -1.37 0.88
CA MET A 130 10.09 -0.68 0.28
C MET A 130 9.90 0.72 0.85
N GLU A 131 10.06 0.91 2.16
CA GLU A 131 9.98 2.22 2.81
C GLU A 131 11.02 3.18 2.25
N ILE A 132 12.28 2.73 2.16
CA ILE A 132 13.37 3.54 1.59
C ILE A 132 13.08 3.91 0.13
N MET A 133 12.59 2.97 -0.69
CA MET A 133 12.22 3.26 -2.07
C MET A 133 11.07 4.27 -2.16
N MET A 134 10.05 4.13 -1.31
CA MET A 134 8.93 5.08 -1.26
C MET A 134 9.40 6.48 -0.87
N ASP A 135 10.30 6.60 0.10
CA ASP A 135 10.84 7.89 0.53
C ASP A 135 11.73 8.52 -0.56
N ALA A 136 12.52 7.72 -1.26
CA ALA A 136 13.29 8.19 -2.41
C ALA A 136 12.37 8.72 -3.53
N ILE A 137 11.31 7.97 -3.87
CA ILE A 137 10.31 8.40 -4.86
C ILE A 137 9.60 9.68 -4.44
N LYS A 138 9.21 9.80 -3.16
CA LYS A 138 8.65 11.05 -2.61
C LYS A 138 9.62 12.21 -2.73
N GLY A 139 10.90 12.00 -2.38
CA GLY A 139 11.95 13.00 -2.51
C GLY A 139 12.08 13.51 -3.95
N ILE A 140 12.09 12.61 -4.94
CA ILE A 140 12.13 12.97 -6.36
C ILE A 140 10.90 13.76 -6.76
N ARG A 141 9.69 13.34 -6.36
CA ARG A 141 8.44 14.05 -6.65
C ARG A 141 8.46 15.47 -6.06
N ASN A 142 8.94 15.64 -4.83
CA ASN A 142 9.05 16.94 -4.17
C ASN A 142 10.03 17.86 -4.90
N MET A 143 11.22 17.37 -5.23
CA MET A 143 12.20 18.14 -6.03
C MET A 143 11.63 18.58 -7.38
N ARG A 144 10.91 17.69 -8.08
CA ARG A 144 10.25 18.01 -9.34
C ARG A 144 9.19 19.10 -9.17
N ALA A 145 8.41 19.04 -8.10
CA ALA A 145 7.39 20.06 -7.79
C ALA A 145 8.03 21.42 -7.46
N GLU A 146 9.06 21.44 -6.64
CA GLU A 146 9.81 22.66 -6.29
C GLU A 146 10.46 23.31 -7.50
N MET A 147 10.98 22.50 -8.42
CA MET A 147 11.60 22.97 -9.68
C MET A 147 10.58 23.23 -10.79
N ASN A 148 9.28 23.08 -10.52
CA ASN A 148 8.20 23.24 -11.51
C ASN A 148 8.43 22.40 -12.79
N VAL A 149 8.95 21.17 -12.63
CA VAL A 149 9.16 20.27 -13.78
C VAL A 149 7.82 19.67 -14.22
N PRO A 150 7.39 19.85 -15.47
CA PRO A 150 6.13 19.27 -15.95
C PRO A 150 6.11 17.75 -15.83
N LEU A 151 4.96 17.16 -15.50
CA LEU A 151 4.80 15.71 -15.34
C LEU A 151 5.17 14.92 -16.59
N GLY A 152 4.91 15.45 -17.78
CA GLY A 152 5.25 14.81 -19.05
C GLY A 152 6.75 14.80 -19.37
N LYS A 153 7.59 15.57 -18.66
CA LYS A 153 9.04 15.61 -18.87
C LYS A 153 9.70 14.56 -17.99
N LYS A 154 10.16 13.49 -18.60
CA LYS A 154 10.97 12.47 -17.92
C LYS A 154 12.37 12.99 -17.64
N ALA A 155 12.99 12.48 -16.57
CA ALA A 155 14.35 12.84 -16.15
C ALA A 155 15.14 11.59 -15.83
N GLU A 156 16.43 11.61 -16.07
CA GLU A 156 17.34 10.58 -15.58
C GLU A 156 17.50 10.73 -14.07
N VAL A 157 17.39 9.62 -13.34
CA VAL A 157 17.51 9.58 -11.89
C VAL A 157 18.72 8.75 -11.52
N ILE A 158 19.64 9.36 -10.77
CA ILE A 158 20.80 8.67 -10.21
C ILE A 158 20.50 8.40 -8.74
N VAL A 159 20.49 7.13 -8.36
CA VAL A 159 20.30 6.70 -6.98
C VAL A 159 21.63 6.19 -6.45
N ALA A 160 22.12 6.76 -5.35
CA ALA A 160 23.34 6.34 -4.67
C ALA A 160 22.97 5.62 -3.36
N PRO A 161 22.71 4.32 -3.38
CA PRO A 161 22.33 3.58 -2.18
C PRO A 161 23.49 3.47 -1.21
N THR A 162 23.19 3.53 0.09
CA THR A 162 24.19 3.45 1.17
C THR A 162 24.53 2.02 1.57
N ASP A 163 23.72 1.05 1.18
CA ASP A 163 23.99 -0.38 1.42
C ASP A 163 23.63 -1.26 0.22
N ALA A 164 24.26 -2.45 0.15
CA ALA A 164 24.12 -3.37 -0.98
C ALA A 164 22.70 -3.91 -1.11
N SER A 165 21.98 -4.13 -0.01
CA SER A 165 20.61 -4.67 -0.07
C SER A 165 19.63 -3.67 -0.69
N ILE A 166 19.86 -2.38 -0.47
CA ILE A 166 19.07 -1.31 -1.10
C ILE A 166 19.45 -1.17 -2.57
N ALA A 167 20.76 -1.31 -2.91
CA ALA A 167 21.19 -1.30 -4.30
C ALA A 167 20.52 -2.39 -5.12
N GLU A 168 20.48 -3.61 -4.61
CA GLU A 168 19.78 -4.73 -5.24
C GLU A 168 18.28 -4.47 -5.38
N ALA A 169 17.62 -3.97 -4.35
CA ALA A 169 16.20 -3.66 -4.38
C ALA A 169 15.86 -2.56 -5.41
N VAL A 170 16.67 -1.50 -5.50
CA VAL A 170 16.49 -0.43 -6.50
C VAL A 170 16.70 -0.97 -7.91
N ALA A 171 17.72 -1.83 -8.13
CA ALA A 171 17.98 -2.42 -9.44
C ALA A 171 16.85 -3.38 -9.86
N GLU A 172 16.35 -4.22 -8.95
CA GLU A 172 15.24 -5.15 -9.22
C GLU A 172 13.92 -4.44 -9.49
N HIS A 173 13.70 -3.29 -8.86
CA HIS A 173 12.42 -2.56 -8.88
C HIS A 173 12.54 -1.14 -9.46
N SER A 174 13.46 -0.92 -10.38
CA SER A 174 13.66 0.36 -11.07
C SER A 174 12.41 0.84 -11.82
N ASP A 175 11.52 -0.08 -12.23
CA ASP A 175 10.22 0.20 -12.83
C ASP A 175 9.31 1.04 -11.93
N TYR A 176 9.44 0.95 -10.61
CA TYR A 176 8.69 1.80 -9.68
C TYR A 176 9.09 3.27 -9.78
N PHE A 177 10.38 3.54 -9.96
CA PHE A 177 10.86 4.92 -10.18
C PHE A 177 10.40 5.46 -11.54
N VAL A 178 10.43 4.61 -12.59
CA VAL A 178 9.93 5.00 -13.92
C VAL A 178 8.46 5.35 -13.86
N THR A 179 7.65 4.55 -13.17
CA THR A 179 6.20 4.71 -13.12
C THR A 179 5.78 5.80 -12.15
N LEU A 180 6.35 5.82 -10.93
CA LEU A 180 5.88 6.66 -9.85
C LEU A 180 6.64 7.97 -9.69
N ALA A 181 7.89 8.06 -10.15
CA ALA A 181 8.70 9.28 -10.12
C ALA A 181 8.88 9.91 -11.51
N TRP A 182 8.25 9.35 -12.54
CA TRP A 182 8.41 9.77 -13.94
C TRP A 182 9.89 9.81 -14.36
N ALA A 183 10.67 8.83 -13.92
CA ALA A 183 12.03 8.66 -14.37
C ALA A 183 12.06 8.15 -15.82
N GLU A 184 13.05 8.58 -16.58
CA GLU A 184 13.34 8.01 -17.91
C GLU A 184 14.20 6.76 -17.74
N LYS A 185 15.20 6.87 -16.86
CA LYS A 185 16.17 5.83 -16.53
C LYS A 185 16.60 6.00 -15.09
N VAL A 186 16.91 4.89 -14.44
CA VAL A 186 17.49 4.83 -13.10
C VAL A 186 18.89 4.20 -13.19
N THR A 187 19.86 4.88 -12.61
CA THR A 187 21.28 4.44 -12.63
C THR A 187 21.84 4.49 -11.23
#